data_8c2bff7ee56d0d8046dfb59c17220cd6
#
_entry.id   8c2bff7ee56d0d8046dfb59c17220cd6
#
_cell.length_a   1.000
_cell.length_b   1.000
_cell.length_c   1.000
_cell.angle_alpha   90.00
_cell.angle_beta   90.00
_cell.angle_gamma   90.00
#
_symmetry.space_group_name_H-M   'P 1'
#
loop_
_entity.id
_entity.type
_entity.pdbx_description
1 polymer ?
#
loop_
_entity_poly.entity_id
_entity_poly.type
_entity_poly.pdbx_seq_one_letter_code
_entity_poly.pdbx_strand_id
1 'polypeptide(L)'
;MMKSVLSLLLAVITMASVADAQTVKRDVPYAEPAVERQVLDIYAPADAKSLPVVFWIHGGGWQVGDKSDVNLKPQAFMDRGFVFVSTNYRLLPNVDMGTLTRDVAKSCGWVHKHIAEHGGDPNRIFVMGHSAGAQLAALLCTDERYLKAEGVPFSVLKGCVPVDGDTYDIPAIIELAETRWRLHGQARVKFGHREKFGNDPALHKDFSAVTHVAKDKGIPPFLIMYVSSHPDTSAQANWLGDVLKKSDIAVRMYGGRDTNHSKLNDDLGVPEDPGSKALFEFVAEPLAR
;
A
#
# COMPACT_ATOMS: atom_id res chain seq x y z
N MET A 1 -20.08 26.33 72.55
CA MET A 1 -19.06 25.56 71.73
C MET A 1 -19.77 25.01 70.52
N MET A 2 -19.76 25.70 69.38
CA MET A 2 -20.33 25.27 68.10
C MET A 2 -19.25 24.66 67.25
N LYS A 3 -19.38 23.40 66.87
CA LYS A 3 -18.49 22.71 65.97
C LYS A 3 -19.02 22.88 64.53
N SER A 4 -18.30 23.65 63.72
CA SER A 4 -18.57 23.75 62.29
C SER A 4 -18.06 22.50 61.59
N VAL A 5 -18.97 21.80 60.86
CA VAL A 5 -18.65 20.70 59.99
C VAL A 5 -18.47 21.27 58.58
N LEU A 6 -17.24 21.26 58.05
CA LEU A 6 -16.91 21.67 56.71
C LEU A 6 -17.08 20.46 55.78
N SER A 7 -18.15 20.48 55.00
CA SER A 7 -18.37 19.44 53.96
C SER A 7 -17.56 19.76 52.72
N LEU A 8 -16.60 18.89 52.44
CA LEU A 8 -15.78 18.94 51.21
C LEU A 8 -16.54 18.22 50.09
N LEU A 9 -17.09 18.98 49.14
CA LEU A 9 -17.66 18.42 47.90
C LEU A 9 -16.49 18.02 46.96
N LEU A 10 -16.31 16.72 46.78
CA LEU A 10 -15.36 16.17 45.79
C LEU A 10 -16.08 16.13 44.44
N ALA A 11 -15.76 17.06 43.51
CA ALA A 11 -16.25 17.03 42.17
C ALA A 11 -15.47 15.93 41.37
N VAL A 12 -16.12 14.82 41.12
CA VAL A 12 -15.59 13.78 40.20
C VAL A 12 -15.83 14.27 38.79
N ILE A 13 -14.76 14.78 38.14
CA ILE A 13 -14.77 15.04 36.70
C ILE A 13 -14.64 13.70 36.01
N THR A 14 -15.76 13.12 35.56
CA THR A 14 -15.76 12.00 34.64
C THR A 14 -15.27 12.53 33.26
N MET A 15 -14.02 12.29 32.92
CA MET A 15 -13.59 12.39 31.55
C MET A 15 -14.30 11.27 30.78
N ALA A 16 -15.39 11.60 30.10
CA ALA A 16 -15.94 10.74 29.08
C ALA A 16 -14.90 10.69 27.96
N SER A 17 -14.26 9.54 27.75
CA SER A 17 -13.53 9.29 26.53
C SER A 17 -14.57 9.33 25.39
N VAL A 18 -14.53 10.40 24.60
CA VAL A 18 -15.22 10.42 23.32
C VAL A 18 -14.46 9.37 22.50
N ALA A 19 -15.02 8.18 22.41
CA ALA A 19 -14.62 7.24 21.39
C ALA A 19 -14.91 7.95 20.07
N ASP A 20 -13.87 8.37 19.34
CA ASP A 20 -14.05 8.97 18.03
C ASP A 20 -14.86 8.00 17.18
N ALA A 21 -16.10 8.38 16.88
CA ALA A 21 -16.97 7.56 16.08
C ALA A 21 -16.33 7.42 14.69
N GLN A 22 -16.10 6.16 14.28
CA GLN A 22 -15.51 5.84 13.00
C GLN A 22 -16.60 5.61 11.97
N THR A 23 -16.37 6.02 10.74
CA THR A 23 -17.22 5.67 9.61
C THR A 23 -16.54 4.59 8.77
N VAL A 24 -17.18 3.44 8.67
CA VAL A 24 -16.70 2.35 7.81
C VAL A 24 -17.75 2.10 6.73
N LYS A 25 -17.37 2.30 5.47
CA LYS A 25 -18.21 1.90 4.32
C LYS A 25 -17.55 0.71 3.66
N ARG A 26 -18.28 -0.38 3.54
CA ARG A 26 -17.80 -1.64 2.96
C ARG A 26 -18.40 -1.87 1.60
N ASP A 27 -17.69 -2.64 0.79
CA ASP A 27 -18.15 -3.14 -0.51
C ASP A 27 -18.62 -2.04 -1.45
N VAL A 28 -17.95 -0.88 -1.42
CA VAL A 28 -18.24 0.24 -2.31
C VAL A 28 -17.76 -0.12 -3.72
N PRO A 29 -18.66 -0.19 -4.72
CA PRO A 29 -18.27 -0.55 -6.08
C PRO A 29 -17.49 0.59 -6.75
N TYR A 30 -16.39 0.25 -7.43
CA TYR A 30 -15.59 1.21 -8.20
C TYR A 30 -15.72 1.04 -9.73
N ALA A 31 -16.59 0.17 -10.17
CA ALA A 31 -16.88 -0.08 -11.60
C ALA A 31 -18.38 -0.22 -11.85
N GLU A 32 -18.82 0.06 -13.09
CA GLU A 32 -20.19 -0.12 -13.52
C GLU A 32 -20.23 -0.85 -14.90
N PRO A 33 -20.92 -1.99 -14.98
CA PRO A 33 -21.41 -2.78 -13.86
C PRO A 33 -20.25 -3.34 -13.03
N ALA A 34 -20.40 -3.33 -11.71
CA ALA A 34 -19.43 -3.93 -10.82
C ALA A 34 -19.56 -5.47 -10.83
N VAL A 35 -18.41 -6.15 -10.76
CA VAL A 35 -18.36 -7.58 -10.42
C VAL A 35 -17.91 -7.72 -8.96
N GLU A 36 -18.13 -8.90 -8.38
CA GLU A 36 -17.93 -9.17 -6.95
C GLU A 36 -16.63 -8.60 -6.36
N ARG A 37 -15.53 -8.68 -7.12
CA ARG A 37 -14.22 -8.22 -6.63
C ARG A 37 -13.86 -6.76 -7.03
N GLN A 38 -14.74 -6.06 -7.71
CA GLN A 38 -14.52 -4.65 -8.06
C GLN A 38 -15.13 -3.72 -7.02
N VAL A 39 -14.75 -3.93 -5.75
CA VAL A 39 -15.22 -3.21 -4.59
C VAL A 39 -14.06 -2.79 -3.68
N LEU A 40 -14.26 -1.75 -2.91
CA LEU A 40 -13.31 -1.25 -1.91
C LEU A 40 -14.01 -0.97 -0.58
N ASP A 41 -13.22 -0.91 0.51
CA ASP A 41 -13.67 -0.48 1.83
C ASP A 41 -13.04 0.86 2.19
N ILE A 42 -13.81 1.74 2.82
CA ILE A 42 -13.37 3.07 3.25
C ILE A 42 -13.51 3.16 4.77
N TYR A 43 -12.44 3.56 5.42
CA TYR A 43 -12.36 3.80 6.86
C TYR A 43 -11.98 5.27 7.07
N ALA A 44 -12.83 6.03 7.74
CA ALA A 44 -12.62 7.45 7.97
C ALA A 44 -12.97 7.85 9.41
N PRO A 45 -12.26 8.81 10.02
CA PRO A 45 -12.73 9.48 11.23
C PRO A 45 -14.12 10.10 10.99
N ALA A 46 -14.97 10.15 12.02
CA ALA A 46 -16.35 10.67 11.87
C ALA A 46 -16.41 12.09 11.33
N ASP A 47 -15.48 12.93 11.76
CA ASP A 47 -15.40 14.33 11.37
C ASP A 47 -14.38 14.60 10.26
N ALA A 48 -14.05 13.57 9.45
CA ALA A 48 -13.07 13.67 8.39
C ALA A 48 -13.40 14.80 7.41
N LYS A 49 -12.47 15.73 7.22
CA LYS A 49 -12.57 16.83 6.26
C LYS A 49 -11.23 17.05 5.59
N SER A 50 -11.18 16.76 4.30
CA SER A 50 -9.98 16.95 3.48
C SER A 50 -8.72 16.30 4.09
N LEU A 51 -8.84 15.07 4.62
CA LEU A 51 -7.73 14.32 5.20
C LEU A 51 -6.91 13.64 4.10
N PRO A 52 -5.59 13.45 4.27
CA PRO A 52 -4.80 12.65 3.36
C PRO A 52 -5.34 11.22 3.30
N VAL A 53 -5.14 10.56 2.17
CA VAL A 53 -5.71 9.25 1.87
C VAL A 53 -4.61 8.20 1.73
N VAL A 54 -4.78 7.06 2.37
CA VAL A 54 -3.99 5.86 2.08
C VAL A 54 -4.82 4.93 1.20
N PHE A 55 -4.29 4.58 0.05
CA PHE A 55 -4.84 3.58 -0.86
C PHE A 55 -4.04 2.29 -0.73
N TRP A 56 -4.65 1.27 -0.09
CA TRP A 56 -4.04 0.00 0.24
C TRP A 56 -4.41 -1.10 -0.73
N ILE A 57 -3.41 -1.85 -1.20
CA ILE A 57 -3.53 -2.98 -2.13
C ILE A 57 -3.07 -4.25 -1.42
N HIS A 58 -3.98 -5.21 -1.22
CA HIS A 58 -3.67 -6.47 -0.54
C HIS A 58 -2.71 -7.36 -1.33
N GLY A 59 -2.03 -8.27 -0.63
CA GLY A 59 -1.17 -9.31 -1.19
C GLY A 59 -1.94 -10.54 -1.66
N GLY A 60 -1.27 -11.70 -1.64
CA GLY A 60 -1.88 -13.00 -1.97
C GLY A 60 -1.45 -13.54 -3.33
N GLY A 61 -0.27 -13.14 -3.84
CA GLY A 61 0.31 -13.69 -5.07
C GLY A 61 -0.58 -13.49 -6.31
N TRP A 62 -1.40 -12.45 -6.34
CA TRP A 62 -2.39 -12.10 -7.38
C TRP A 62 -3.50 -13.15 -7.55
N GLN A 63 -3.58 -14.19 -6.71
CA GLN A 63 -4.49 -15.33 -6.82
C GLN A 63 -5.45 -15.46 -5.64
N VAL A 64 -5.13 -14.87 -4.50
CA VAL A 64 -5.92 -14.85 -3.27
C VAL A 64 -5.79 -13.50 -2.57
N GLY A 65 -6.39 -13.36 -1.38
CA GLY A 65 -6.37 -12.15 -0.57
C GLY A 65 -7.66 -11.35 -0.68
N ASP A 66 -7.86 -10.47 0.26
CA ASP A 66 -9.07 -9.66 0.33
C ASP A 66 -8.79 -8.27 0.95
N LYS A 67 -9.61 -7.28 0.58
CA LYS A 67 -9.57 -5.93 1.13
C LYS A 67 -9.79 -5.86 2.65
N SER A 68 -10.33 -6.92 3.24
CA SER A 68 -10.49 -7.05 4.69
C SER A 68 -9.20 -7.43 5.42
N ASP A 69 -8.15 -7.85 4.71
CA ASP A 69 -6.85 -8.24 5.27
C ASP A 69 -6.00 -6.99 5.62
N VAL A 70 -6.49 -6.17 6.53
CA VAL A 70 -5.90 -4.86 6.86
C VAL A 70 -5.32 -4.74 8.27
N ASN A 71 -5.61 -5.68 9.17
CA ASN A 71 -5.13 -5.71 10.56
C ASN A 71 -5.34 -4.35 11.26
N LEU A 72 -4.32 -3.81 11.92
CA LEU A 72 -4.39 -2.54 12.65
C LEU A 72 -4.27 -1.28 11.77
N LYS A 73 -3.95 -1.44 10.48
CA LYS A 73 -3.64 -0.31 9.59
C LYS A 73 -4.77 0.75 9.56
N PRO A 74 -6.05 0.39 9.34
CA PRO A 74 -7.10 1.41 9.27
C PRO A 74 -7.16 2.27 10.53
N GLN A 75 -7.15 1.63 11.72
CA GLN A 75 -7.20 2.35 12.98
C GLN A 75 -5.97 3.25 13.17
N ALA A 76 -4.78 2.69 12.94
CA ALA A 76 -3.53 3.42 13.13
C ALA A 76 -3.38 4.64 12.20
N PHE A 77 -3.96 4.57 11.00
CA PHE A 77 -4.00 5.71 10.07
C PHE A 77 -5.10 6.72 10.45
N MET A 78 -6.29 6.26 10.82
CA MET A 78 -7.37 7.15 11.28
C MET A 78 -6.96 7.94 12.52
N ASP A 79 -6.28 7.32 13.49
CA ASP A 79 -5.75 7.98 14.70
C ASP A 79 -4.73 9.09 14.38
N ARG A 80 -4.20 9.10 13.15
CA ARG A 80 -3.26 10.11 12.63
C ARG A 80 -3.88 11.06 11.61
N GLY A 81 -5.20 11.05 11.50
CA GLY A 81 -5.92 11.96 10.62
C GLY A 81 -5.83 11.60 9.14
N PHE A 82 -5.86 10.31 8.81
CA PHE A 82 -5.96 9.82 7.43
C PHE A 82 -7.31 9.14 7.18
N VAL A 83 -7.76 9.18 5.95
CA VAL A 83 -8.73 8.23 5.41
C VAL A 83 -7.96 7.02 4.88
N PHE A 84 -8.38 5.81 5.26
CA PHE A 84 -7.78 4.57 4.77
C PHE A 84 -8.74 3.86 3.82
N VAL A 85 -8.29 3.52 2.63
CA VAL A 85 -9.06 2.81 1.61
C VAL A 85 -8.35 1.50 1.28
N SER A 86 -9.05 0.38 1.41
CA SER A 86 -8.55 -0.94 1.01
C SER A 86 -9.33 -1.46 -0.19
N THR A 87 -8.63 -1.87 -1.24
CA THR A 87 -9.26 -2.30 -2.49
C THR A 87 -9.13 -3.79 -2.74
N ASN A 88 -10.20 -4.40 -3.25
CA ASN A 88 -10.16 -5.65 -3.97
C ASN A 88 -9.88 -5.40 -5.46
N TYR A 89 -9.41 -6.43 -6.13
CA TYR A 89 -9.20 -6.50 -7.57
C TYR A 89 -9.46 -7.93 -8.05
N ARG A 90 -9.79 -8.12 -9.32
CA ARG A 90 -9.99 -9.47 -9.90
C ARG A 90 -8.67 -10.24 -9.89
N LEU A 91 -8.75 -11.54 -9.66
CA LEU A 91 -7.59 -12.40 -9.39
C LEU A 91 -7.28 -13.34 -10.55
N LEU A 92 -6.01 -13.73 -10.67
CA LEU A 92 -5.59 -14.83 -11.51
C LEU A 92 -6.19 -16.15 -10.99
N PRO A 93 -6.48 -17.13 -11.86
CA PRO A 93 -6.36 -17.09 -13.30
C PRO A 93 -7.64 -16.57 -14.01
N ASN A 94 -8.61 -16.04 -13.25
CA ASN A 94 -9.91 -15.62 -13.83
C ASN A 94 -9.78 -14.43 -14.78
N VAL A 95 -8.72 -13.64 -14.60
CA VAL A 95 -8.32 -12.54 -15.49
C VAL A 95 -6.82 -12.60 -15.74
N ASP A 96 -6.30 -11.84 -16.70
CA ASP A 96 -4.88 -11.67 -16.92
C ASP A 96 -4.28 -10.56 -16.01
N MET A 97 -2.95 -10.49 -15.95
CA MET A 97 -2.23 -9.51 -15.14
C MET A 97 -2.54 -8.06 -15.57
N GLY A 98 -2.71 -7.81 -16.85
CA GLY A 98 -3.07 -6.49 -17.36
C GLY A 98 -4.45 -6.04 -16.90
N THR A 99 -5.42 -6.95 -16.92
CA THR A 99 -6.79 -6.68 -16.42
C THR A 99 -6.79 -6.41 -14.92
N LEU A 100 -6.06 -7.21 -14.14
CA LEU A 100 -5.92 -7.04 -12.71
C LEU A 100 -5.28 -5.68 -12.36
N THR A 101 -4.21 -5.30 -13.06
CA THR A 101 -3.54 -4.00 -12.87
C THR A 101 -4.46 -2.83 -13.22
N ARG A 102 -5.26 -2.96 -14.29
CA ARG A 102 -6.29 -1.96 -14.63
C ARG A 102 -7.39 -1.85 -13.59
N ASP A 103 -7.78 -2.94 -12.92
CA ASP A 103 -8.74 -2.89 -11.82
C ASP A 103 -8.22 -2.03 -10.66
N VAL A 104 -6.94 -2.22 -10.29
CA VAL A 104 -6.30 -1.41 -9.23
C VAL A 104 -6.24 0.06 -9.64
N ALA A 105 -5.86 0.36 -10.87
CA ALA A 105 -5.85 1.73 -11.39
C ALA A 105 -7.25 2.36 -11.37
N LYS A 106 -8.27 1.62 -11.82
CA LYS A 106 -9.68 2.05 -11.81
C LYS A 106 -10.17 2.33 -10.39
N SER A 107 -9.83 1.47 -9.44
CA SER A 107 -10.14 1.68 -8.02
C SER A 107 -9.49 2.97 -7.49
N CYS A 108 -8.21 3.21 -7.80
CA CYS A 108 -7.53 4.46 -7.46
C CYS A 108 -8.19 5.68 -8.13
N GLY A 109 -8.61 5.53 -9.38
CA GLY A 109 -9.38 6.54 -10.12
C GLY A 109 -10.72 6.86 -9.47
N TRP A 110 -11.41 5.85 -8.98
CA TRP A 110 -12.64 6.04 -8.21
C TRP A 110 -12.36 6.81 -6.92
N VAL A 111 -11.32 6.44 -6.17
CA VAL A 111 -10.89 7.15 -4.96
C VAL A 111 -10.61 8.63 -5.27
N HIS A 112 -9.84 8.92 -6.30
CA HIS A 112 -9.57 10.30 -6.70
C HIS A 112 -10.83 11.10 -7.00
N LYS A 113 -11.86 10.49 -7.60
CA LYS A 113 -13.12 11.16 -7.98
C LYS A 113 -14.08 11.35 -6.81
N HIS A 114 -14.12 10.41 -5.85
CA HIS A 114 -15.22 10.31 -4.87
C HIS A 114 -14.79 10.43 -3.40
N ILE A 115 -13.49 10.35 -3.08
CA ILE A 115 -13.06 10.27 -1.68
C ILE A 115 -13.37 11.54 -0.87
N ALA A 116 -13.59 12.68 -1.54
CA ALA A 116 -14.02 13.92 -0.88
C ALA A 116 -15.38 13.77 -0.18
N GLU A 117 -16.29 12.96 -0.73
CA GLU A 117 -17.59 12.62 -0.14
C GLU A 117 -17.46 11.82 1.16
N HIS A 118 -16.26 11.27 1.40
CA HIS A 118 -15.88 10.48 2.57
C HIS A 118 -14.83 11.17 3.45
N GLY A 119 -14.64 12.46 3.27
CA GLY A 119 -13.73 13.29 4.07
C GLY A 119 -12.25 13.20 3.69
N GLY A 120 -11.90 12.52 2.59
CA GLY A 120 -10.54 12.47 2.06
C GLY A 120 -10.22 13.62 1.12
N ASP A 121 -8.94 13.91 0.96
CA ASP A 121 -8.43 14.86 -0.02
C ASP A 121 -7.96 14.11 -1.29
N PRO A 122 -8.63 14.25 -2.42
CA PRO A 122 -8.28 13.57 -3.66
C PRO A 122 -6.89 13.95 -4.21
N ASN A 123 -6.30 15.04 -3.73
CA ASN A 123 -4.99 15.53 -4.15
C ASN A 123 -3.85 15.07 -3.20
N ARG A 124 -4.14 14.28 -2.18
CA ARG A 124 -3.16 13.80 -1.20
C ARG A 124 -3.29 12.31 -0.96
N ILE A 125 -2.90 11.50 -1.97
CA ILE A 125 -3.01 10.04 -1.97
C ILE A 125 -1.63 9.40 -1.77
N PHE A 126 -1.52 8.51 -0.79
CA PHE A 126 -0.40 7.59 -0.61
C PHE A 126 -0.80 6.21 -1.09
N VAL A 127 -0.02 5.61 -1.98
CA VAL A 127 -0.28 4.27 -2.49
C VAL A 127 0.58 3.27 -1.72
N MET A 128 -0.05 2.28 -1.13
CA MET A 128 0.62 1.25 -0.33
C MET A 128 0.16 -0.14 -0.74
N GLY A 129 1.00 -1.14 -0.55
CA GLY A 129 0.59 -2.53 -0.76
C GLY A 129 1.63 -3.52 -0.26
N HIS A 130 1.18 -4.75 0.00
CA HIS A 130 2.02 -5.83 0.52
C HIS A 130 2.20 -6.95 -0.50
N SER A 131 3.41 -7.55 -0.61
CA SER A 131 3.66 -8.72 -1.45
C SER A 131 3.28 -8.47 -2.93
N ALA A 132 2.33 -9.21 -3.48
CA ALA A 132 1.76 -8.94 -4.81
C ALA A 132 1.21 -7.50 -4.91
N GLY A 133 0.59 -6.98 -3.85
CA GLY A 133 0.13 -5.59 -3.77
C GLY A 133 1.28 -4.58 -3.77
N ALA A 134 2.47 -4.96 -3.28
CA ALA A 134 3.65 -4.10 -3.34
C ALA A 134 4.15 -3.91 -4.77
N GLN A 135 4.13 -4.97 -5.59
CA GLN A 135 4.43 -4.88 -7.02
C GLN A 135 3.43 -3.97 -7.72
N LEU A 136 2.11 -4.15 -7.46
CA LEU A 136 1.05 -3.32 -8.03
C LEU A 136 1.17 -1.85 -7.61
N ALA A 137 1.47 -1.59 -6.34
CA ALA A 137 1.70 -0.23 -5.83
C ALA A 137 2.89 0.45 -6.51
N ALA A 138 4.03 -0.26 -6.61
CA ALA A 138 5.23 0.25 -7.27
C ALA A 138 4.98 0.51 -8.77
N LEU A 139 4.33 -0.42 -9.48
CA LEU A 139 3.99 -0.26 -10.89
C LEU A 139 3.05 0.93 -11.10
N LEU A 140 1.99 1.04 -10.30
CA LEU A 140 1.02 2.13 -10.40
C LEU A 140 1.67 3.51 -10.19
N CYS A 141 2.70 3.60 -9.34
CA CYS A 141 3.41 4.83 -9.04
C CYS A 141 4.58 5.15 -10.00
N THR A 142 4.98 4.21 -10.86
CA THR A 142 6.08 4.43 -11.82
C THR A 142 5.61 4.46 -13.27
N ASP A 143 4.54 3.74 -13.60
CA ASP A 143 3.93 3.73 -14.93
C ASP A 143 2.66 4.60 -14.97
N GLU A 144 2.82 5.82 -15.45
CA GLU A 144 1.73 6.81 -15.53
C GLU A 144 0.56 6.38 -16.41
N ARG A 145 0.77 5.44 -17.36
CA ARG A 145 -0.27 5.03 -18.31
C ARG A 145 -1.54 4.56 -17.62
N TYR A 146 -1.39 3.80 -16.53
CA TYR A 146 -2.52 3.26 -15.76
C TYR A 146 -3.37 4.34 -15.10
N LEU A 147 -2.75 5.23 -14.33
CA LEU A 147 -3.46 6.30 -13.64
C LEU A 147 -3.99 7.36 -14.60
N LYS A 148 -3.23 7.68 -15.66
CA LYS A 148 -3.65 8.61 -16.70
C LYS A 148 -4.91 8.14 -17.43
N ALA A 149 -5.05 6.82 -17.67
CA ALA A 149 -6.24 6.24 -18.28
C ALA A 149 -7.50 6.44 -17.41
N GLU A 150 -7.33 6.58 -16.08
CA GLU A 150 -8.41 6.85 -15.12
C GLU A 150 -8.55 8.34 -14.77
N GLY A 151 -7.75 9.21 -15.40
CA GLY A 151 -7.77 10.66 -15.18
C GLY A 151 -7.09 11.12 -13.89
N VAL A 152 -6.19 10.32 -13.33
CA VAL A 152 -5.44 10.61 -12.10
C VAL A 152 -4.03 11.10 -12.47
N PRO A 153 -3.67 12.34 -12.20
CA PRO A 153 -2.32 12.84 -12.43
C PRO A 153 -1.36 12.37 -11.32
N PHE A 154 -0.10 12.13 -11.65
CA PHE A 154 0.90 11.74 -10.63
C PHE A 154 1.10 12.78 -9.52
N SER A 155 0.81 14.05 -9.78
CA SER A 155 0.94 15.13 -8.79
C SER A 155 0.05 14.97 -7.54
N VAL A 156 -1.02 14.16 -7.62
CA VAL A 156 -1.86 13.84 -6.45
C VAL A 156 -1.23 12.81 -5.53
N LEU A 157 -0.26 12.02 -6.04
CA LEU A 157 0.44 11.02 -5.27
C LEU A 157 1.49 11.68 -4.36
N LYS A 158 1.40 11.44 -3.05
CA LYS A 158 2.31 12.01 -2.05
C LYS A 158 3.38 11.03 -1.59
N GLY A 159 3.21 9.75 -1.86
CA GLY A 159 4.18 8.70 -1.57
C GLY A 159 3.74 7.34 -2.05
N CYS A 160 4.72 6.45 -2.25
CA CYS A 160 4.52 5.04 -2.53
C CYS A 160 5.21 4.19 -1.46
N VAL A 161 4.49 3.23 -0.87
CA VAL A 161 5.05 2.36 0.17
C VAL A 161 4.83 0.90 -0.22
N PRO A 162 5.70 0.32 -1.06
CA PRO A 162 5.70 -1.11 -1.32
C PRO A 162 6.31 -1.86 -0.14
N VAL A 163 5.56 -2.87 0.39
CA VAL A 163 5.93 -3.66 1.56
C VAL A 163 6.23 -5.10 1.13
N ASP A 164 7.49 -5.50 1.24
CA ASP A 164 8.04 -6.84 1.01
C ASP A 164 7.62 -7.49 -0.32
N GLY A 165 7.74 -6.74 -1.41
CA GLY A 165 7.61 -7.27 -2.78
C GLY A 165 8.92 -7.85 -3.30
N ASP A 166 8.82 -8.85 -4.16
CA ASP A 166 9.95 -9.53 -4.81
C ASP A 166 9.91 -9.43 -6.34
N THR A 167 9.07 -8.57 -6.90
CA THR A 167 8.76 -8.51 -8.34
C THR A 167 8.76 -7.09 -8.91
N TYR A 168 9.72 -6.28 -8.53
CA TYR A 168 9.91 -4.94 -9.12
C TYR A 168 10.66 -4.99 -10.46
N ASP A 169 11.49 -6.04 -10.66
CA ASP A 169 12.11 -6.45 -11.91
C ASP A 169 11.76 -7.91 -12.18
N ILE A 170 10.73 -8.13 -12.99
CA ILE A 170 10.18 -9.47 -13.27
C ILE A 170 11.15 -10.33 -14.10
N PRO A 171 11.83 -9.84 -15.15
CA PRO A 171 12.87 -10.59 -15.83
C PRO A 171 13.93 -11.13 -14.88
N ALA A 172 14.44 -10.30 -13.98
CA ALA A 172 15.50 -10.69 -13.05
C ALA A 172 15.06 -11.78 -12.07
N ILE A 173 13.84 -11.70 -11.50
CA ILE A 173 13.36 -12.74 -10.56
C ILE A 173 13.05 -14.05 -11.28
N ILE A 174 12.54 -14.01 -12.51
CA ILE A 174 12.32 -15.21 -13.33
C ILE A 174 13.67 -15.89 -13.63
N GLU A 175 14.68 -15.14 -14.07
CA GLU A 175 16.02 -15.68 -14.36
C GLU A 175 16.67 -16.28 -13.12
N LEU A 176 16.54 -15.62 -11.97
CA LEU A 176 17.04 -16.11 -10.69
C LEU A 176 16.38 -17.45 -10.31
N ALA A 177 15.07 -17.56 -10.41
CA ALA A 177 14.31 -18.77 -10.10
C ALA A 177 14.70 -19.93 -11.04
N GLU A 178 14.83 -19.67 -12.34
CA GLU A 178 15.24 -20.65 -13.34
C GLU A 178 16.71 -21.09 -13.17
N THR A 179 17.59 -20.18 -12.75
CA THR A 179 19.00 -20.48 -12.45
C THR A 179 19.12 -21.36 -11.20
N ARG A 180 18.40 -21.05 -10.14
CA ARG A 180 18.34 -21.91 -8.93
C ARG A 180 17.84 -23.31 -9.27
N TRP A 181 16.81 -23.42 -10.11
CA TRP A 181 16.33 -24.71 -10.57
C TRP A 181 17.38 -25.51 -11.36
N ARG A 182 18.09 -24.86 -12.30
CA ARG A 182 19.15 -25.50 -13.10
C ARG A 182 20.33 -25.99 -12.27
N LEU A 183 20.74 -25.17 -11.28
CA LEU A 183 21.94 -25.48 -10.48
C LEU A 183 21.68 -26.44 -9.32
N HIS A 184 20.53 -26.41 -8.72
CA HIS A 184 20.25 -27.08 -7.47
C HIS A 184 19.11 -28.11 -7.55
N GLY A 185 18.47 -28.28 -8.71
CA GLY A 185 17.30 -29.15 -8.86
C GLY A 185 16.14 -28.74 -7.94
N GLN A 186 16.22 -27.57 -7.33
CA GLN A 186 15.14 -27.04 -6.52
C GLN A 186 13.94 -26.85 -7.42
N ALA A 187 12.79 -27.41 -7.03
CA ALA A 187 11.54 -27.19 -7.72
C ALA A 187 11.45 -25.69 -8.05
N ARG A 188 11.13 -25.38 -9.30
CA ARG A 188 10.80 -23.99 -9.70
C ARG A 188 9.97 -23.46 -8.58
N VAL A 189 10.51 -22.48 -7.87
CA VAL A 189 9.81 -21.92 -6.72
C VAL A 189 8.40 -21.69 -7.20
N LYS A 190 7.37 -22.12 -6.45
CA LYS A 190 5.94 -21.93 -6.80
C LYS A 190 5.61 -20.50 -7.27
N PHE A 191 6.56 -19.61 -7.10
CA PHE A 191 6.57 -18.18 -7.41
C PHE A 191 7.59 -17.79 -8.49
N GLY A 192 7.93 -18.69 -9.41
CA GLY A 192 8.76 -18.35 -10.60
C GLY A 192 8.14 -17.28 -11.49
N HIS A 193 6.99 -16.76 -11.09
CA HIS A 193 6.23 -15.65 -11.64
C HIS A 193 5.94 -15.74 -13.15
N ARG A 194 6.74 -16.52 -13.90
CA ARG A 194 6.52 -16.74 -15.33
C ARG A 194 5.10 -17.20 -15.64
N GLU A 195 4.55 -18.12 -14.83
CA GLU A 195 3.16 -18.61 -15.00
C GLU A 195 2.12 -17.51 -14.81
N LYS A 196 2.45 -16.47 -14.05
CA LYS A 196 1.55 -15.36 -13.72
C LYS A 196 1.67 -14.20 -14.71
N PHE A 197 2.88 -13.92 -15.19
CA PHE A 197 3.15 -12.85 -16.15
C PHE A 197 3.20 -13.33 -17.61
N GLY A 198 3.02 -14.64 -17.85
CA GLY A 198 3.08 -15.25 -19.18
C GLY A 198 4.52 -15.49 -19.64
N ASN A 199 4.66 -15.90 -20.91
CA ASN A 199 5.95 -16.26 -21.52
C ASN A 199 6.55 -15.15 -22.38
N ASP A 200 5.85 -14.05 -22.57
CA ASP A 200 6.33 -12.93 -23.39
C ASP A 200 7.27 -12.02 -22.57
N PRO A 201 8.56 -11.93 -22.92
CA PRO A 201 9.50 -11.05 -22.25
C PRO A 201 9.13 -9.55 -22.29
N ALA A 202 8.34 -9.14 -23.28
CA ALA A 202 7.85 -7.77 -23.36
C ALA A 202 6.86 -7.48 -22.23
N LEU A 203 5.97 -8.42 -21.90
CA LEU A 203 5.05 -8.30 -20.76
C LEU A 203 5.81 -8.30 -19.42
N HIS A 204 6.89 -9.09 -19.30
CA HIS A 204 7.71 -9.08 -18.07
C HIS A 204 8.29 -7.68 -17.82
N LYS A 205 8.80 -7.01 -18.86
CA LYS A 205 9.29 -5.63 -18.75
C LYS A 205 8.17 -4.65 -18.50
N ASP A 206 7.02 -4.83 -19.16
CA ASP A 206 5.89 -3.94 -19.05
C ASP A 206 5.27 -3.94 -17.65
N PHE A 207 5.27 -5.09 -16.96
CA PHE A 207 4.81 -5.19 -15.57
C PHE A 207 5.89 -4.93 -14.50
N SER A 208 7.13 -4.59 -14.92
CA SER A 208 8.24 -4.29 -14.01
C SER A 208 8.29 -2.81 -13.66
N ALA A 209 8.12 -2.46 -12.40
CA ALA A 209 8.16 -1.06 -11.94
C ALA A 209 9.47 -0.36 -12.34
N VAL A 210 10.61 -1.05 -12.25
CA VAL A 210 11.94 -0.51 -12.60
C VAL A 210 12.04 -0.04 -14.05
N THR A 211 11.28 -0.64 -14.96
CA THR A 211 11.28 -0.29 -16.40
C THR A 211 10.72 1.10 -16.67
N HIS A 212 9.80 1.56 -15.82
CA HIS A 212 9.06 2.79 -16.02
C HIS A 212 9.62 3.98 -15.24
N VAL A 213 10.61 3.75 -14.37
CA VAL A 213 11.26 4.82 -13.62
C VAL A 213 12.01 5.75 -14.56
N ALA A 214 11.67 7.03 -14.54
CA ALA A 214 12.39 8.06 -15.29
C ALA A 214 12.31 9.39 -14.54
N LYS A 215 13.34 10.22 -14.70
CA LYS A 215 13.39 11.57 -14.18
C LYS A 215 12.24 12.41 -14.78
N ASP A 216 11.78 13.38 -14.01
CA ASP A 216 10.80 14.40 -14.45
C ASP A 216 9.39 13.87 -14.82
N LYS A 217 9.07 12.62 -14.48
CA LYS A 217 7.72 12.05 -14.65
C LYS A 217 6.73 12.44 -13.55
N GLY A 218 7.19 13.06 -12.47
CA GLY A 218 6.35 13.32 -11.29
C GLY A 218 6.12 12.07 -10.42
N ILE A 219 7.00 11.05 -10.53
CA ILE A 219 6.98 9.87 -9.67
C ILE A 219 7.10 10.32 -8.21
N PRO A 220 6.19 9.87 -7.29
CA PRO A 220 6.21 10.30 -5.91
C PRO A 220 7.44 9.76 -5.15
N PRO A 221 7.75 10.31 -3.97
CA PRO A 221 8.73 9.71 -3.06
C PRO A 221 8.36 8.26 -2.70
N PHE A 222 9.37 7.42 -2.44
CA PHE A 222 9.19 6.02 -2.04
C PHE A 222 9.72 5.76 -0.64
N LEU A 223 8.99 4.94 0.13
CA LEU A 223 9.51 4.17 1.26
C LEU A 223 9.42 2.69 0.90
N ILE A 224 10.54 2.05 0.57
CA ILE A 224 10.57 0.62 0.24
C ILE A 224 10.85 -0.15 1.52
N MET A 225 9.87 -0.95 1.96
CA MET A 225 9.98 -1.79 3.15
C MET A 225 10.21 -3.24 2.73
N TYR A 226 11.16 -3.92 3.36
CA TYR A 226 11.50 -5.31 3.02
C TYR A 226 12.07 -6.08 4.21
N VAL A 227 11.98 -7.40 4.17
CA VAL A 227 12.61 -8.30 5.15
C VAL A 227 14.09 -8.47 4.82
N SER A 228 14.99 -7.98 5.68
CA SER A 228 16.44 -8.00 5.43
C SER A 228 17.03 -9.39 5.27
N SER A 229 16.44 -10.39 5.93
CA SER A 229 16.89 -11.79 5.87
C SER A 229 16.34 -12.55 4.66
N HIS A 230 15.39 -11.98 3.91
CA HIS A 230 14.82 -12.61 2.72
C HIS A 230 15.60 -12.16 1.47
N PRO A 231 16.38 -13.04 0.82
CA PRO A 231 17.30 -12.62 -0.22
C PRO A 231 16.61 -12.01 -1.45
N ASP A 232 15.44 -12.54 -1.84
CA ASP A 232 14.77 -12.09 -3.07
C ASP A 232 14.09 -10.73 -2.88
N THR A 233 13.33 -10.54 -1.79
CA THR A 233 12.71 -9.25 -1.49
C THR A 233 13.76 -8.18 -1.23
N SER A 234 14.85 -8.52 -0.53
CA SER A 234 15.98 -7.62 -0.27
C SER A 234 16.68 -7.20 -1.58
N ALA A 235 16.96 -8.14 -2.48
CA ALA A 235 17.59 -7.84 -3.76
C ALA A 235 16.69 -6.94 -4.64
N GLN A 236 15.41 -7.26 -4.75
CA GLN A 236 14.45 -6.51 -5.55
C GLN A 236 14.20 -5.11 -4.96
N ALA A 237 14.10 -4.99 -3.63
CA ALA A 237 13.96 -3.69 -2.95
C ALA A 237 15.17 -2.78 -3.20
N ASN A 238 16.39 -3.31 -3.05
CA ASN A 238 17.61 -2.55 -3.31
C ASN A 238 17.71 -2.14 -4.79
N TRP A 239 17.36 -3.04 -5.71
CA TRP A 239 17.37 -2.72 -7.15
C TRP A 239 16.40 -1.59 -7.49
N LEU A 240 15.15 -1.66 -7.05
CA LEU A 240 14.18 -0.56 -7.24
C LEU A 240 14.69 0.74 -6.61
N GLY A 241 15.22 0.67 -5.39
CA GLY A 241 15.78 1.83 -4.70
C GLY A 241 16.92 2.49 -5.46
N ASP A 242 17.82 1.70 -6.06
CA ASP A 242 18.94 2.21 -6.85
C ASP A 242 18.49 2.86 -8.16
N VAL A 243 17.49 2.26 -8.84
CA VAL A 243 16.91 2.83 -10.06
C VAL A 243 16.21 4.16 -9.77
N LEU A 244 15.44 4.25 -8.68
CA LEU A 244 14.80 5.49 -8.23
C LEU A 244 15.84 6.58 -7.92
N LYS A 245 16.88 6.26 -7.13
CA LYS A 245 17.98 7.21 -6.79
C LYS A 245 18.68 7.74 -8.04
N LYS A 246 19.02 6.85 -8.99
CA LYS A 246 19.67 7.22 -10.27
C LYS A 246 18.80 8.15 -11.12
N SER A 247 17.50 8.16 -10.89
CA SER A 247 16.54 9.01 -11.58
C SER A 247 16.12 10.25 -10.76
N ASP A 248 16.88 10.60 -9.71
CA ASP A 248 16.65 11.73 -8.80
C ASP A 248 15.29 11.69 -8.07
N ILE A 249 14.74 10.49 -7.85
CA ILE A 249 13.51 10.29 -7.10
C ILE A 249 13.86 10.02 -5.64
N ALA A 250 13.20 10.74 -4.72
CA ALA A 250 13.42 10.56 -3.28
C ALA A 250 12.99 9.14 -2.85
N VAL A 251 13.90 8.41 -2.20
CA VAL A 251 13.63 7.07 -1.71
C VAL A 251 14.26 6.84 -0.34
N ARG A 252 13.45 6.24 0.54
CA ARG A 252 13.87 5.68 1.83
C ARG A 252 13.78 4.17 1.78
N MET A 253 14.69 3.50 2.49
CA MET A 253 14.75 2.06 2.59
C MET A 253 14.55 1.65 4.04
N TYR A 254 13.63 0.73 4.30
CA TYR A 254 13.46 0.11 5.60
C TYR A 254 13.66 -1.40 5.49
N GLY A 255 14.79 -1.89 5.95
CA GLY A 255 15.09 -3.33 6.04
C GLY A 255 14.72 -3.87 7.42
N GLY A 256 13.57 -4.53 7.53
CA GLY A 256 13.09 -5.16 8.76
C GLY A 256 14.02 -6.29 9.20
N ARG A 257 14.47 -6.26 10.48
CA ARG A 257 15.20 -7.33 11.14
C ARG A 257 14.25 -8.05 12.09
N ASP A 258 14.55 -9.28 12.42
CA ASP A 258 13.75 -10.09 13.37
C ASP A 258 12.25 -10.16 13.00
N THR A 259 11.97 -10.14 11.71
CA THR A 259 10.63 -10.19 11.13
C THR A 259 10.59 -11.15 9.94
N ASN A 260 9.42 -11.38 9.39
CA ASN A 260 9.21 -12.19 8.19
C ASN A 260 8.15 -11.53 7.29
N HIS A 261 7.89 -12.15 6.14
CA HIS A 261 6.98 -11.65 5.12
C HIS A 261 5.60 -11.22 5.65
N SER A 262 4.95 -12.08 6.41
CA SER A 262 3.63 -11.79 6.99
C SER A 262 3.75 -10.79 8.14
N LYS A 263 4.70 -11.03 9.07
CA LYS A 263 4.86 -10.20 10.25
C LYS A 263 5.18 -8.74 9.93
N LEU A 264 6.02 -8.46 8.93
CA LEU A 264 6.31 -7.09 8.50
C LEU A 264 5.04 -6.35 8.08
N ASN A 265 4.11 -7.05 7.40
CA ASN A 265 2.81 -6.49 7.05
C ASN A 265 1.87 -6.36 8.24
N ASP A 266 1.81 -7.40 9.08
CA ASP A 266 0.81 -7.51 10.14
C ASP A 266 1.08 -6.53 11.28
N ASP A 267 2.35 -6.23 11.54
CA ASP A 267 2.78 -5.29 12.57
C ASP A 267 2.62 -3.80 12.15
N LEU A 268 2.32 -3.50 10.88
CA LEU A 268 2.07 -2.11 10.46
C LEU A 268 0.84 -1.53 11.18
N GLY A 269 1.08 -0.52 11.98
CA GLY A 269 0.10 0.09 12.87
C GLY A 269 0.28 -0.27 14.34
N VAL A 270 1.10 -1.29 14.66
CA VAL A 270 1.42 -1.62 16.06
C VAL A 270 2.24 -0.47 16.67
N PRO A 271 1.84 0.06 17.84
CA PRO A 271 2.61 1.06 18.55
C PRO A 271 4.04 0.57 18.83
N GLU A 272 5.02 1.46 18.69
CA GLU A 272 6.45 1.21 18.92
C GLU A 272 7.12 0.21 17.97
N ASP A 273 6.38 -0.43 17.02
CA ASP A 273 7.02 -1.23 15.98
C ASP A 273 7.92 -0.35 15.09
N PRO A 274 9.18 -0.74 14.84
CA PRO A 274 10.12 0.06 14.05
C PRO A 274 9.66 0.30 12.60
N GLY A 275 8.97 -0.68 11.98
CA GLY A 275 8.40 -0.54 10.64
C GLY A 275 7.26 0.49 10.62
N SER A 276 6.38 0.44 11.63
CA SER A 276 5.32 1.43 11.83
C SER A 276 5.87 2.84 12.02
N LYS A 277 6.95 2.99 12.81
CA LYS A 277 7.62 4.30 12.98
C LYS A 277 8.15 4.83 11.66
N ALA A 278 8.90 4.03 10.93
CA ALA A 278 9.44 4.42 9.62
C ALA A 278 8.33 4.80 8.63
N LEU A 279 7.22 4.06 8.64
CA LEU A 279 6.04 4.34 7.82
C LEU A 279 5.43 5.70 8.19
N PHE A 280 5.13 5.94 9.46
CA PHE A 280 4.44 7.16 9.88
C PHE A 280 5.33 8.41 9.79
N GLU A 281 6.64 8.28 9.98
CA GLU A 281 7.60 9.36 9.68
C GLU A 281 7.59 9.72 8.20
N PHE A 282 7.57 8.73 7.32
CA PHE A 282 7.54 8.94 5.87
C PHE A 282 6.27 9.65 5.40
N VAL A 283 5.09 9.20 5.84
CA VAL A 283 3.82 9.78 5.38
C VAL A 283 3.55 11.17 5.98
N ALA A 284 4.19 11.52 7.10
CA ALA A 284 4.06 12.85 7.71
C ALA A 284 4.83 13.95 6.97
N GLU A 285 5.97 13.64 6.33
CA GLU A 285 6.85 14.64 5.71
C GLU A 285 6.21 15.44 4.56
N PRO A 286 5.54 14.81 3.57
CA PRO A 286 4.92 15.56 2.47
C PRO A 286 3.75 16.43 2.93
N LEU A 287 3.21 16.19 4.13
CA LEU A 287 2.08 16.93 4.69
C LEU A 287 2.53 18.16 5.49
N ALA A 288 3.80 18.23 5.88
CA ALA A 288 4.39 19.33 6.62
C ALA A 288 4.87 20.50 5.73
N ARG A 289 4.84 20.31 4.42
CA ARG A 289 5.23 21.31 3.39
C ARG A 289 4.01 21.92 2.75
#